data_905f1af17e9bbf548350bc9670ef70f5
#
_entry.id   905f1af17e9bbf548350bc9670ef70f5
#
_cell.length_a   1.000
_cell.length_b   1.000
_cell.length_c   1.000
_cell.angle_alpha   90.00
_cell.angle_beta   90.00
_cell.angle_gamma   90.00
#
_symmetry.space_group_name_H-M   'P 1'
#
loop_
_entity.id
_entity.type
_entity.pdbx_description
1 polymer ?
#
loop_
_entity_poly.entity_id
_entity_poly.type
_entity_poly.pdbx_seq_one_letter_code
_entity_poly.pdbx_strand_id
1 'polypeptide(L)'
;MNKRNGIIVKLLPALLLPLVVACTVSYKFTGASIDYTKVKTISMAQFQNRAPYQWAPMASMLNEALNDAFVQKTKLQQVSRNGDLHLDGEITAYDQFNKSISSDGYSSLVQLKLTVNARFTNNVNHDEDFERSFSATRDFDATQSLDSVQEDLVAQMIEEIVDAIFNAAVANW
;
A
#
# COMPACT_ATOMS: atom_id res chain seq x y z
N MET A 1 2.57 -34.56 62.15
CA MET A 1 3.08 -34.85 60.82
C MET A 1 2.26 -34.13 59.79
N ASN A 2 2.82 -33.16 59.32
CA ASN A 2 2.98 -32.33 58.14
C ASN A 2 1.78 -31.45 57.71
N LYS A 3 1.54 -30.37 58.49
CA LYS A 3 0.69 -29.24 58.00
C LYS A 3 1.46 -28.29 57.09
N ARG A 4 2.80 -28.49 56.88
CA ARG A 4 3.64 -27.56 56.08
C ARG A 4 3.56 -27.75 54.57
N ASN A 5 3.19 -28.96 54.09
CA ASN A 5 3.15 -29.26 52.65
C ASN A 5 1.86 -28.79 51.98
N GLY A 6 0.75 -28.53 52.74
CA GLY A 6 -0.49 -28.06 52.18
C GLY A 6 -0.53 -26.58 51.83
N ILE A 7 0.38 -25.80 52.41
CA ILE A 7 0.47 -24.34 52.14
C ILE A 7 1.28 -24.07 50.87
N ILE A 8 2.33 -24.85 50.62
CA ILE A 8 3.19 -24.71 49.45
C ILE A 8 2.43 -25.07 48.16
N VAL A 9 1.59 -26.10 48.20
CA VAL A 9 0.81 -26.56 47.04
C VAL A 9 -0.33 -25.58 46.69
N LYS A 10 -0.87 -24.83 47.69
CA LYS A 10 -1.91 -23.80 47.45
C LYS A 10 -1.35 -22.44 46.98
N LEU A 11 -0.07 -22.16 47.24
CA LEU A 11 0.58 -20.93 46.82
C LEU A 11 1.16 -21.03 45.40
N LEU A 12 1.39 -22.23 44.87
CA LEU A 12 1.94 -22.45 43.54
C LEU A 12 1.03 -21.91 42.38
N PRO A 13 -0.31 -22.12 42.41
CA PRO A 13 -1.17 -21.55 41.36
C PRO A 13 -1.39 -20.06 41.48
N ALA A 14 -1.21 -19.45 42.67
CA ALA A 14 -1.35 -18.00 42.85
C ALA A 14 -0.12 -17.22 42.34
N LEU A 15 1.04 -17.85 42.24
CA LEU A 15 2.26 -17.25 41.69
C LEU A 15 2.32 -17.34 40.15
N LEU A 16 1.53 -18.25 39.53
CA LEU A 16 1.48 -18.40 38.06
C LEU A 16 0.50 -17.44 37.37
N LEU A 17 -0.40 -16.80 38.13
CA LEU A 17 -1.45 -15.94 37.58
C LEU A 17 -0.95 -14.58 37.03
N PRO A 18 0.13 -13.94 37.53
CA PRO A 18 0.59 -12.67 36.99
C PRO A 18 1.42 -12.78 35.70
N LEU A 19 1.77 -13.98 35.22
CA LEU A 19 2.64 -14.15 34.04
C LEU A 19 1.88 -14.06 32.71
N VAL A 20 0.56 -13.99 32.71
CA VAL A 20 -0.27 -14.02 31.49
C VAL A 20 -0.66 -12.63 30.99
N VAL A 21 -0.34 -11.56 31.72
CA VAL A 21 -0.82 -10.19 31.41
C VAL A 21 0.19 -9.35 30.64
N ALA A 22 1.34 -9.89 30.24
CA ALA A 22 2.45 -9.09 29.73
C ALA A 22 2.72 -9.24 28.22
N CYS A 23 1.70 -9.48 27.38
CA CYS A 23 1.85 -9.43 25.93
C CYS A 23 0.71 -8.68 25.26
N THR A 24 0.47 -7.42 25.62
CA THR A 24 -0.08 -6.48 24.67
C THR A 24 1.06 -5.93 23.83
N VAL A 25 1.43 -6.65 22.78
CA VAL A 25 2.24 -6.09 21.71
C VAL A 25 1.35 -5.09 20.99
N SER A 26 1.35 -3.85 21.45
CA SER A 26 0.84 -2.75 20.68
C SER A 26 1.79 -2.53 19.51
N TYR A 27 1.49 -3.13 18.37
CA TYR A 27 2.05 -2.71 17.10
C TYR A 27 1.53 -1.29 16.84
N LYS A 28 2.21 -0.31 17.40
CA LYS A 28 2.16 1.02 16.84
C LYS A 28 2.87 0.91 15.49
N PHE A 29 2.09 0.83 14.44
CA PHE A 29 2.56 1.09 13.09
C PHE A 29 2.96 2.57 13.04
N THR A 30 4.17 2.85 13.48
CA THR A 30 4.82 4.16 13.33
C THR A 30 5.41 4.20 11.92
N GLY A 31 4.55 4.05 10.93
CA GLY A 31 4.97 3.97 9.53
C GLY A 31 5.02 5.30 8.80
N ALA A 32 4.76 6.42 9.45
CA ALA A 32 4.95 7.72 8.84
C ALA A 32 5.92 8.53 9.69
N SER A 33 7.12 8.71 9.19
CA SER A 33 8.18 9.49 9.83
C SER A 33 8.07 10.99 9.50
N ILE A 34 6.88 11.47 9.13
CA ILE A 34 6.66 12.88 8.81
C ILE A 34 6.85 13.75 10.06
N ASP A 35 7.74 14.71 9.98
CA ASP A 35 7.86 15.75 10.99
C ASP A 35 6.70 16.75 10.87
N TYR A 36 5.58 16.47 11.53
CA TYR A 36 4.38 17.33 11.51
C TYR A 36 4.60 18.72 12.13
N THR A 37 5.77 19.03 12.68
CA THR A 37 6.11 20.39 13.10
C THR A 37 6.48 21.27 11.90
N LYS A 38 7.01 20.65 10.84
CA LYS A 38 7.49 21.31 9.62
C LYS A 38 6.58 21.08 8.42
N VAL A 39 6.02 19.87 8.29
CA VAL A 39 5.21 19.43 7.16
C VAL A 39 3.78 19.22 7.62
N LYS A 40 2.85 20.02 7.10
CA LYS A 40 1.43 20.02 7.53
C LYS A 40 0.46 19.77 6.39
N THR A 41 0.88 20.05 5.16
CA THR A 41 -0.01 20.04 4.00
C THR A 41 0.53 19.19 2.87
N ILE A 42 -0.40 18.60 2.10
CA ILE A 42 -0.09 17.90 0.87
C ILE A 42 -0.98 18.39 -0.26
N SER A 43 -0.40 18.61 -1.42
CA SER A 43 -1.14 18.83 -2.67
C SER A 43 -0.93 17.64 -3.59
N MET A 44 -2.01 17.11 -4.17
CA MET A 44 -1.97 16.01 -5.11
C MET A 44 -2.57 16.44 -6.44
N ALA A 45 -1.81 16.23 -7.52
CA ALA A 45 -2.32 16.40 -8.87
C ALA A 45 -3.13 15.16 -9.30
N GLN A 46 -4.00 15.34 -10.27
CA GLN A 46 -4.75 14.24 -10.87
C GLN A 46 -3.82 13.39 -11.76
N PHE A 47 -3.60 12.14 -11.40
CA PHE A 47 -2.91 11.16 -12.21
C PHE A 47 -3.74 10.84 -13.45
N GLN A 48 -3.15 11.01 -14.61
CA GLN A 48 -3.80 10.74 -15.88
C GLN A 48 -3.40 9.37 -16.42
N ASN A 49 -4.29 8.72 -17.16
CA ASN A 49 -3.94 7.50 -17.88
C ASN A 49 -3.32 7.88 -19.24
N ARG A 50 -2.03 7.64 -19.40
CA ARG A 50 -1.23 7.81 -20.60
C ARG A 50 -0.80 6.49 -21.23
N ALA A 51 -1.24 5.36 -20.66
CA ALA A 51 -0.96 4.05 -21.22
C ALA A 51 -1.55 3.92 -22.64
N PRO A 52 -0.92 3.14 -23.54
CA PRO A 52 -1.44 2.88 -24.89
C PRO A 52 -2.83 2.24 -24.86
N TYR A 53 -3.08 1.32 -23.93
CA TYR A 53 -4.41 0.78 -23.66
C TYR A 53 -5.05 1.50 -22.48
N GLN A 54 -6.23 2.06 -22.71
CA GLN A 54 -6.92 2.86 -21.70
C GLN A 54 -8.23 2.20 -21.27
N TRP A 55 -8.27 1.71 -20.04
CA TRP A 55 -9.51 1.35 -19.38
C TRP A 55 -10.00 2.55 -18.55
N ALA A 56 -11.17 3.09 -18.91
CA ALA A 56 -11.65 4.38 -18.42
C ALA A 56 -11.70 4.53 -16.89
N PRO A 57 -12.10 3.53 -16.07
CA PRO A 57 -12.16 3.67 -14.62
C PRO A 57 -10.79 3.79 -13.93
N MET A 58 -9.71 3.32 -14.55
CA MET A 58 -8.40 3.12 -13.90
C MET A 58 -7.82 4.40 -13.28
N ALA A 59 -7.89 5.53 -13.99
CA ALA A 59 -7.35 6.79 -13.47
C ALA A 59 -8.14 7.30 -12.25
N SER A 60 -9.47 7.17 -12.26
CA SER A 60 -10.30 7.58 -11.12
C SER A 60 -10.04 6.67 -9.91
N MET A 61 -9.96 5.35 -10.10
CA MET A 61 -9.64 4.41 -9.03
C MET A 61 -8.28 4.69 -8.39
N LEU A 62 -7.26 4.96 -9.20
CA LEU A 62 -5.92 5.31 -8.68
C LEU A 62 -5.94 6.59 -7.86
N ASN A 63 -6.57 7.66 -8.40
CA ASN A 63 -6.64 8.95 -7.72
C ASN A 63 -7.41 8.87 -6.40
N GLU A 64 -8.51 8.13 -6.37
CA GLU A 64 -9.32 7.89 -5.18
C GLU A 64 -8.51 7.12 -4.12
N ALA A 65 -7.88 6.01 -4.51
CA ALA A 65 -7.06 5.21 -3.61
C ALA A 65 -5.85 5.98 -3.04
N LEU A 66 -5.17 6.81 -3.86
CA LEU A 66 -4.09 7.69 -3.39
C LEU A 66 -4.62 8.70 -2.38
N ASN A 67 -5.73 9.37 -2.69
CA ASN A 67 -6.36 10.32 -1.78
C ASN A 67 -6.69 9.68 -0.43
N ASP A 68 -7.34 8.53 -0.47
CA ASP A 68 -7.74 7.79 0.73
C ASP A 68 -6.53 7.36 1.56
N ALA A 69 -5.46 6.88 0.93
CA ALA A 69 -4.25 6.47 1.62
C ALA A 69 -3.62 7.64 2.40
N PHE A 70 -3.47 8.82 1.78
CA PHE A 70 -2.88 9.97 2.46
C PHE A 70 -3.79 10.58 3.52
N VAL A 71 -5.11 10.65 3.28
CA VAL A 71 -6.07 11.18 4.25
C VAL A 71 -6.20 10.26 5.47
N GLN A 72 -6.26 8.95 5.27
CA GLN A 72 -6.49 8.00 6.37
C GLN A 72 -5.24 7.65 7.16
N LYS A 73 -4.07 7.60 6.50
CA LYS A 73 -2.82 7.14 7.11
C LYS A 73 -1.93 8.28 7.62
N THR A 74 -2.27 9.57 7.36
CA THR A 74 -1.49 10.73 7.80
C THR A 74 -2.36 11.77 8.51
N LYS A 75 -1.71 12.78 9.12
CA LYS A 75 -2.36 13.97 9.67
C LYS A 75 -2.23 15.18 8.75
N LEU A 76 -1.80 14.96 7.49
CA LEU A 76 -1.62 16.04 6.53
C LEU A 76 -2.98 16.60 6.11
N GLN A 77 -3.03 17.93 5.99
CA GLN A 77 -4.18 18.60 5.40
C GLN A 77 -4.00 18.66 3.88
N GLN A 78 -4.99 18.14 3.15
CA GLN A 78 -4.98 18.25 1.71
C GLN A 78 -5.32 19.66 1.27
N VAL A 79 -4.49 20.21 0.38
CA VAL A 79 -4.67 21.54 -0.23
C VAL A 79 -4.65 21.43 -1.76
N SER A 80 -5.30 22.38 -2.44
CA SER A 80 -5.41 22.33 -3.90
C SER A 80 -4.08 22.62 -4.61
N ARG A 81 -3.19 23.41 -4.01
CA ARG A 81 -1.89 23.83 -4.56
C ARG A 81 -0.92 24.22 -3.45
N ASN A 82 0.37 24.20 -3.77
CA ASN A 82 1.44 24.68 -2.89
C ASN A 82 1.44 24.05 -1.50
N GLY A 83 1.19 22.73 -1.43
CA GLY A 83 1.38 21.96 -0.20
C GLY A 83 2.86 21.89 0.16
N ASP A 84 3.15 21.64 1.45
CA ASP A 84 4.51 21.32 1.90
C ASP A 84 5.04 20.09 1.17
N LEU A 85 4.16 19.13 0.93
CA LEU A 85 4.39 17.98 0.05
C LEU A 85 3.58 18.13 -1.23
N HIS A 86 4.14 17.65 -2.33
CA HIS A 86 3.47 17.56 -3.61
C HIS A 86 3.65 16.18 -4.23
N LEU A 87 2.56 15.59 -4.69
CA LEU A 87 2.54 14.30 -5.39
C LEU A 87 1.83 14.47 -6.73
N ASP A 88 2.50 14.10 -7.80
CA ASP A 88 1.95 14.04 -9.15
C ASP A 88 2.47 12.81 -9.90
N GLY A 89 1.86 12.51 -11.04
CA GLY A 89 2.28 11.37 -11.86
C GLY A 89 1.27 10.98 -12.92
N GLU A 90 1.53 9.82 -13.51
CA GLU A 90 0.70 9.28 -14.59
C GLU A 90 0.78 7.75 -14.64
N ILE A 91 -0.27 7.12 -15.15
CA ILE A 91 -0.25 5.72 -15.54
C ILE A 91 0.43 5.63 -16.89
N THR A 92 1.59 4.95 -16.94
CA THR A 92 2.44 4.88 -18.14
C THR A 92 2.24 3.61 -18.95
N ALA A 93 1.85 2.52 -18.29
CA ALA A 93 1.59 1.25 -18.97
C ALA A 93 0.49 0.44 -18.30
N TYR A 94 -0.30 -0.20 -19.12
CA TYR A 94 -1.24 -1.25 -18.75
C TYR A 94 -1.22 -2.30 -19.84
N ASP A 95 -0.54 -3.41 -19.56
CA ASP A 95 -0.18 -4.41 -20.56
C ASP A 95 -0.65 -5.80 -20.16
N GLN A 96 -0.87 -6.63 -21.17
CA GLN A 96 -1.26 -8.01 -21.03
C GLN A 96 -0.21 -8.91 -21.70
N PHE A 97 0.28 -9.92 -20.99
CA PHE A 97 1.29 -10.85 -21.46
C PHE A 97 0.85 -12.29 -21.28
N ASN A 98 1.11 -13.13 -22.26
CA ASN A 98 0.99 -14.58 -22.11
C ASN A 98 2.14 -15.10 -21.27
N LYS A 99 1.87 -15.70 -20.11
CA LYS A 99 2.89 -16.11 -19.14
C LYS A 99 3.29 -17.57 -19.29
N SER A 100 2.37 -18.46 -19.56
CA SER A 100 2.64 -19.89 -19.73
C SER A 100 1.83 -20.46 -20.88
N ILE A 101 2.41 -21.49 -21.50
CA ILE A 101 1.80 -22.24 -22.60
C ILE A 101 1.57 -23.66 -22.07
N SER A 102 0.32 -24.17 -22.22
CA SER A 102 0.00 -25.55 -21.88
C SER A 102 0.66 -26.52 -22.86
N SER A 103 0.65 -27.81 -22.52
CA SER A 103 1.19 -28.90 -23.38
C SER A 103 0.55 -28.93 -24.78
N ASP A 104 -0.64 -28.37 -24.92
CA ASP A 104 -1.41 -28.30 -26.17
C ASP A 104 -1.08 -27.07 -27.00
N GLY A 105 -0.12 -26.22 -26.55
CA GLY A 105 0.32 -25.03 -27.25
C GLY A 105 -0.52 -23.76 -27.01
N TYR A 106 -1.50 -23.81 -26.13
CA TYR A 106 -2.32 -22.63 -25.77
C TYR A 106 -1.79 -21.95 -24.51
N SER A 107 -1.97 -20.64 -24.41
CA SER A 107 -1.70 -19.93 -23.17
C SER A 107 -2.63 -20.41 -22.06
N SER A 108 -2.06 -20.80 -20.92
CA SER A 108 -2.84 -21.23 -19.74
C SER A 108 -2.97 -20.11 -18.71
N LEU A 109 -2.04 -19.16 -18.71
CA LEU A 109 -2.04 -17.99 -17.83
C LEU A 109 -1.74 -16.74 -18.63
N VAL A 110 -2.47 -15.69 -18.29
CA VAL A 110 -2.25 -14.33 -18.77
C VAL A 110 -1.88 -13.47 -17.58
N GLN A 111 -0.86 -12.64 -17.76
CA GLN A 111 -0.43 -11.67 -16.76
C GLN A 111 -0.82 -10.27 -17.17
N LEU A 112 -1.51 -9.55 -16.29
CA LEU A 112 -1.68 -8.12 -16.39
C LEU A 112 -0.53 -7.42 -15.65
N LYS A 113 -0.07 -6.30 -16.19
CA LYS A 113 0.90 -5.42 -15.58
C LYS A 113 0.41 -3.98 -15.65
N LEU A 114 0.35 -3.33 -14.50
CA LEU A 114 0.09 -1.89 -14.38
C LEU A 114 1.36 -1.18 -13.95
N THR A 115 1.68 -0.05 -14.58
CA THR A 115 2.84 0.78 -14.22
C THR A 115 2.39 2.23 -14.07
N VAL A 116 2.78 2.82 -12.95
CA VAL A 116 2.54 4.23 -12.60
C VAL A 116 3.88 4.91 -12.39
N ASN A 117 4.13 6.02 -13.07
CA ASN A 117 5.23 6.90 -12.73
C ASN A 117 4.73 7.95 -11.74
N ALA A 118 5.38 8.06 -10.58
CA ALA A 118 5.04 9.02 -9.56
C ALA A 118 6.23 9.92 -9.25
N ARG A 119 5.98 11.21 -9.15
CA ARG A 119 6.91 12.24 -8.72
C ARG A 119 6.44 12.84 -7.41
N PHE A 120 7.30 12.79 -6.42
CA PHE A 120 7.09 13.36 -5.11
C PHE A 120 8.10 14.48 -4.88
N THR A 121 7.61 15.61 -4.39
CA THR A 121 8.41 16.78 -4.04
C THR A 121 8.11 17.19 -2.61
N ASN A 122 9.15 17.27 -1.79
CA ASN A 122 9.09 17.85 -0.46
C ASN A 122 9.63 19.29 -0.49
N ASN A 123 8.73 20.27 -0.48
CA ASN A 123 9.09 21.69 -0.51
C ASN A 123 9.80 22.19 0.76
N VAL A 124 9.85 21.36 1.81
CA VAL A 124 10.57 21.64 3.07
C VAL A 124 11.97 21.05 3.07
N ASN A 125 12.14 19.87 2.42
CA ASN A 125 13.42 19.17 2.31
C ASN A 125 13.52 18.45 0.96
N HIS A 126 14.17 19.08 0.00
CA HIS A 126 14.31 18.54 -1.37
C HIS A 126 15.21 17.30 -1.46
N ASP A 127 15.96 16.93 -0.41
CA ASP A 127 16.74 15.68 -0.39
C ASP A 127 15.83 14.42 -0.41
N GLU A 128 14.55 14.60 -0.16
CA GLU A 128 13.55 13.55 -0.14
C GLU A 128 12.74 13.44 -1.45
N ASP A 129 13.00 14.32 -2.39
CA ASP A 129 12.35 14.31 -3.70
C ASP A 129 12.67 13.01 -4.46
N PHE A 130 11.69 12.47 -5.14
CA PHE A 130 11.91 11.36 -6.06
C PHE A 130 10.99 11.40 -7.27
N GLU A 131 11.45 10.76 -8.33
CA GLU A 131 10.63 10.34 -9.47
C GLU A 131 10.92 8.87 -9.75
N ARG A 132 9.90 8.02 -9.65
CA ARG A 132 10.04 6.56 -9.77
C ARG A 132 8.82 5.94 -10.43
N SER A 133 9.07 4.80 -11.11
CA SER A 133 8.02 3.95 -11.62
C SER A 133 7.71 2.83 -10.61
N PHE A 134 6.43 2.64 -10.36
CA PHE A 134 5.87 1.59 -9.53
C PHE A 134 5.04 0.66 -10.39
N SER A 135 5.19 -0.64 -10.22
CA SER A 135 4.50 -1.64 -11.04
C SER A 135 3.94 -2.75 -10.18
N ALA A 136 2.76 -3.20 -10.52
CA ALA A 136 2.15 -4.41 -9.96
C ALA A 136 1.70 -5.34 -11.09
N THR A 137 1.61 -6.63 -10.78
CA THR A 137 1.17 -7.64 -11.73
C THR A 137 0.14 -8.56 -11.09
N ARG A 138 -0.82 -9.04 -11.91
CA ARG A 138 -1.77 -10.09 -11.52
C ARG A 138 -1.91 -11.07 -12.65
N ASP A 139 -2.02 -12.35 -12.29
CA ASP A 139 -2.24 -13.42 -13.25
C ASP A 139 -3.71 -13.83 -13.22
N PHE A 140 -4.24 -14.21 -14.38
CA PHE A 140 -5.56 -14.82 -14.50
C PHE A 140 -5.56 -15.94 -15.53
N ASP A 141 -6.55 -16.83 -15.44
CA ASP A 141 -6.67 -17.97 -16.36
C ASP A 141 -7.07 -17.49 -17.75
N ALA A 142 -6.38 -17.96 -18.78
CA ALA A 142 -6.63 -17.57 -20.18
C ALA A 142 -8.01 -17.98 -20.70
N THR A 143 -8.73 -18.86 -19.98
CA THR A 143 -10.12 -19.22 -20.29
C THR A 143 -11.13 -18.16 -19.84
N GLN A 144 -10.73 -17.25 -18.96
CA GLN A 144 -11.55 -16.13 -18.50
C GLN A 144 -11.42 -14.94 -19.47
N SER A 145 -12.52 -14.21 -19.66
CA SER A 145 -12.43 -12.95 -20.39
C SER A 145 -11.84 -11.85 -19.50
N LEU A 146 -11.00 -10.99 -20.07
CA LEU A 146 -10.43 -9.87 -19.34
C LEU A 146 -11.52 -9.01 -18.67
N ASP A 147 -12.59 -8.71 -19.38
CA ASP A 147 -13.70 -7.88 -18.87
C ASP A 147 -14.34 -8.45 -17.59
N SER A 148 -14.31 -9.77 -17.42
CA SER A 148 -14.91 -10.41 -16.23
C SER A 148 -14.05 -10.30 -14.96
N VAL A 149 -12.75 -10.05 -15.10
CA VAL A 149 -11.79 -10.05 -13.98
C VAL A 149 -11.03 -8.71 -13.84
N GLN A 150 -11.14 -7.85 -14.84
CA GLN A 150 -10.33 -6.64 -14.98
C GLN A 150 -10.48 -5.69 -13.81
N GLU A 151 -11.70 -5.42 -13.36
CA GLU A 151 -11.97 -4.47 -12.29
C GLU A 151 -11.32 -4.92 -10.99
N ASP A 152 -11.50 -6.18 -10.62
CA ASP A 152 -10.95 -6.75 -9.39
C ASP A 152 -9.41 -6.81 -9.44
N LEU A 153 -8.83 -7.26 -10.54
CA LEU A 153 -7.38 -7.34 -10.70
C LEU A 153 -6.72 -5.96 -10.71
N VAL A 154 -7.34 -4.98 -11.36
CA VAL A 154 -6.85 -3.59 -11.38
C VAL A 154 -6.95 -2.98 -10.00
N ALA A 155 -8.05 -3.20 -9.26
CA ALA A 155 -8.17 -2.72 -7.88
C ALA A 155 -7.05 -3.23 -6.99
N GLN A 156 -6.73 -4.52 -7.05
CA GLN A 156 -5.63 -5.12 -6.30
C GLN A 156 -4.25 -4.58 -6.70
N MET A 157 -4.03 -4.32 -8.00
CA MET A 157 -2.76 -3.73 -8.47
C MET A 157 -2.63 -2.27 -8.03
N ILE A 158 -3.72 -1.52 -8.05
CA ILE A 158 -3.75 -0.13 -7.57
C ILE A 158 -3.44 -0.07 -6.07
N GLU A 159 -4.03 -0.94 -5.25
CA GLU A 159 -3.75 -1.01 -3.81
C GLU A 159 -2.25 -1.23 -3.55
N GLU A 160 -1.63 -2.19 -4.23
CA GLU A 160 -0.19 -2.47 -4.11
C GLU A 160 0.68 -1.28 -4.53
N ILE A 161 0.34 -0.64 -5.65
CA ILE A 161 1.07 0.54 -6.16
C ILE A 161 0.91 1.73 -5.21
N VAL A 162 -0.31 1.98 -4.72
CA VAL A 162 -0.59 3.06 -3.77
C VAL A 162 0.19 2.87 -2.47
N ASP A 163 0.22 1.67 -1.93
CA ASP A 163 1.02 1.35 -0.74
C ASP A 163 2.52 1.56 -0.99
N ALA A 164 3.02 1.19 -2.16
CA ALA A 164 4.41 1.41 -2.52
C ALA A 164 4.75 2.90 -2.68
N ILE A 165 3.89 3.69 -3.32
CA ILE A 165 4.04 5.16 -3.44
C ILE A 165 3.98 5.81 -2.06
N PHE A 166 2.99 5.45 -1.25
CA PHE A 166 2.83 5.96 0.10
C PHE A 166 4.07 5.70 0.95
N ASN A 167 4.55 4.46 0.95
CA ASN A 167 5.76 4.09 1.70
C ASN A 167 7.01 4.84 1.19
N ALA A 168 7.15 5.04 -0.11
CA ALA A 168 8.26 5.81 -0.66
C ALA A 168 8.18 7.29 -0.26
N ALA A 169 6.97 7.85 -0.18
CA ALA A 169 6.76 9.27 0.12
C ALA A 169 6.85 9.60 1.62
N VAL A 170 6.42 8.69 2.51
CA VAL A 170 6.22 9.04 3.94
C VAL A 170 6.81 8.05 4.94
N ALA A 171 7.36 6.92 4.53
CA ALA A 171 7.89 5.91 5.44
C ALA A 171 9.42 5.74 5.39
N ASN A 172 10.11 6.37 4.46
CA ASN A 172 11.56 6.25 4.24
C ASN A 172 12.38 7.45 4.77
N TRP A 173 11.99 8.00 5.88
CA TRP A 173 12.64 9.17 6.50
C TRP A 173 13.59 8.73 7.60
#